data_0a66b7dfe1df67793729b85af30a496f
#
_entry.id   0a66b7dfe1df67793729b85af30a496f
#
_cell.length_a   1.000
_cell.length_b   1.000
_cell.length_c   1.000
_cell.angle_alpha   90.00
_cell.angle_beta   90.00
_cell.angle_gamma   90.00
#
_symmetry.space_group_name_H-M   'P 1'
#
loop_
_entity.id
_entity.type
_entity.pdbx_description
1 polymer ?
#
loop_
_entity_poly.entity_id
_entity_poly.type
_entity_poly.pdbx_seq_one_letter_code
_entity_poly.pdbx_strand_id
1 'polypeptide(L)'
;MTKLSELTTMRVGGTPAELLVAKSRDQLIEYALGVWRSGDDWVVLGGGSNIVASDDLANLKVIKTENTGIERNGNLLKVQAGEDWDEFVAFTVKEGLSGIEALSGIPGCVGASPIQNIGAYGQEVADTITRVEFLDYETRELEILEANDLGFGYRDSIFKRGKLGVVTWVEFELNTTPKALERLTEAVGKEVGTPAEIRQTVLETRAQKGMVLSETDLDTHSCGSFFTNPIVSFGFAATLPSEAPRWEQPDGRVKISAAWLIENAGIGKGFKLGDSKAATSSKHCLAITNRGGASAKEIVELARFIQTQVSNRYGVNLVPEPN
;
A
#
# COMPACT_ATOMS: atom_id res chain seq x y z
N MET A 1 -2.82 24.59 11.95
CA MET A 1 -2.15 23.27 12.10
C MET A 1 -2.71 22.35 11.01
N THR A 2 -1.85 21.62 10.32
CA THR A 2 -2.20 20.72 9.20
C THR A 2 -2.92 19.49 9.75
N LYS A 3 -4.05 19.13 9.14
CA LYS A 3 -4.78 17.90 9.47
C LYS A 3 -4.19 16.72 8.68
N LEU A 4 -4.25 15.52 9.24
CA LEU A 4 -3.83 14.33 8.49
C LEU A 4 -4.74 14.04 7.29
N SER A 5 -6.00 14.50 7.30
CA SER A 5 -6.87 14.47 6.12
C SER A 5 -6.31 15.22 4.90
N GLU A 6 -5.38 16.16 5.09
CA GLU A 6 -4.69 16.88 4.01
C GLU A 6 -3.46 16.10 3.49
N LEU A 7 -2.98 15.11 4.25
CA LEU A 7 -1.77 14.33 4.00
C LEU A 7 -2.04 12.86 3.70
N THR A 8 -3.30 12.43 3.69
CA THR A 8 -3.71 11.05 3.42
C THR A 8 -4.53 10.96 2.14
N THR A 9 -4.40 9.87 1.40
CA THR A 9 -5.19 9.66 0.18
C THR A 9 -6.67 9.38 0.49
N MET A 10 -6.98 8.83 1.66
CA MET A 10 -8.34 8.63 2.15
C MET A 10 -9.02 9.96 2.55
N ARG A 11 -8.24 11.04 2.72
CA ARG A 11 -8.74 12.35 3.13
C ARG A 11 -9.51 12.33 4.46
N VAL A 12 -9.09 11.47 5.40
CA VAL A 12 -9.57 11.43 6.79
C VAL A 12 -8.40 11.62 7.75
N GLY A 13 -8.70 12.04 8.98
CA GLY A 13 -7.72 12.24 10.05
C GLY A 13 -7.71 13.66 10.59
N GLY A 14 -7.68 13.75 11.92
CA GLY A 14 -7.64 14.99 12.68
C GLY A 14 -6.29 15.68 12.66
N THR A 15 -6.15 16.66 13.56
CA THR A 15 -4.90 17.40 13.77
C THR A 15 -4.04 16.67 14.80
N PRO A 16 -2.81 16.26 14.47
CA PRO A 16 -1.91 15.64 15.43
C PRO A 16 -1.38 16.66 16.45
N ALA A 17 -0.88 16.18 17.59
CA ALA A 17 -0.21 17.01 18.58
C ALA A 17 0.99 17.74 17.98
N GLU A 18 1.75 17.05 17.15
CA GLU A 18 2.92 17.60 16.47
C GLU A 18 3.09 16.94 15.10
N LEU A 19 3.48 17.73 14.09
CA LEU A 19 3.86 17.26 12.76
C LEU A 19 5.29 17.71 12.46
N LEU A 20 6.21 16.74 12.40
CA LEU A 20 7.63 16.94 12.10
C LEU A 20 7.91 16.50 10.66
N VAL A 21 8.26 17.43 9.80
CA VAL A 21 8.53 17.15 8.36
C VAL A 21 10.04 17.01 8.17
N ALA A 22 10.49 15.77 7.93
CA ALA A 22 11.90 15.43 7.72
C ALA A 22 12.26 15.52 6.24
N LYS A 23 13.05 16.54 5.86
CA LYS A 23 13.50 16.80 4.48
C LYS A 23 14.89 16.23 4.17
N SER A 24 15.55 15.65 5.17
CA SER A 24 16.81 14.92 5.00
C SER A 24 16.81 13.67 5.86
N ARG A 25 17.71 12.72 5.51
CA ARG A 25 17.95 11.51 6.30
C ARG A 25 18.31 11.85 7.74
N ASP A 26 19.15 12.84 7.96
CA ASP A 26 19.60 13.22 9.31
C ASP A 26 18.47 13.83 10.14
N GLN A 27 17.61 14.67 9.53
CA GLN A 27 16.40 15.15 10.19
C GLN A 27 15.43 14.01 10.55
N LEU A 28 15.27 13.01 9.65
CA LEU A 28 14.42 11.87 9.90
C LEU A 28 14.88 11.08 11.13
N ILE A 29 16.19 10.85 11.25
CA ILE A 29 16.81 10.18 12.39
C ILE A 29 16.67 11.05 13.67
N GLU A 30 16.99 12.33 13.58
CA GLU A 30 16.91 13.27 14.70
C GLU A 30 15.48 13.34 15.28
N TYR A 31 14.49 13.50 14.41
CA TYR A 31 13.08 13.59 14.82
C TYR A 31 12.58 12.28 15.42
N ALA A 32 12.91 11.14 14.81
CA ALA A 32 12.57 9.83 15.35
C ALA A 32 13.14 9.65 16.78
N LEU A 33 14.43 9.85 16.95
CA LEU A 33 15.08 9.73 18.25
C LEU A 33 14.54 10.74 19.27
N GLY A 34 14.20 11.96 18.83
CA GLY A 34 13.60 12.99 19.65
C GLY A 34 12.21 12.60 20.18
N VAL A 35 11.33 12.17 19.28
CA VAL A 35 9.97 11.71 19.61
C VAL A 35 10.02 10.47 20.52
N TRP A 36 10.88 9.52 20.22
CA TRP A 36 10.98 8.29 21.02
C TRP A 36 11.50 8.51 22.45
N ARG A 37 12.32 9.56 22.68
CA ARG A 37 12.77 9.94 24.03
C ARG A 37 11.66 10.58 24.86
N SER A 38 10.68 11.24 24.24
CA SER A 38 9.58 11.87 24.96
C SER A 38 8.55 10.86 25.50
N GLY A 39 8.50 9.66 24.94
CA GLY A 39 7.56 8.61 25.33
C GLY A 39 6.12 8.87 24.83
N ASP A 40 5.93 9.84 23.93
CA ASP A 40 4.64 10.13 23.30
C ASP A 40 4.29 9.05 22.25
N ASP A 41 3.00 8.93 21.97
CA ASP A 41 2.53 8.13 20.84
C ASP A 41 3.04 8.71 19.51
N TRP A 42 3.48 7.86 18.60
CA TRP A 42 4.07 8.31 17.35
C TRP A 42 3.72 7.43 16.16
N VAL A 43 3.81 8.04 14.99
CA VAL A 43 3.71 7.33 13.70
C VAL A 43 4.64 7.97 12.68
N VAL A 44 5.21 7.14 11.79
CA VAL A 44 5.91 7.62 10.58
C VAL A 44 4.91 7.66 9.44
N LEU A 45 4.77 8.82 8.83
CA LEU A 45 3.87 9.04 7.71
C LEU A 45 4.68 9.20 6.42
N GLY A 46 4.55 8.23 5.51
CA GLY A 46 5.03 8.36 4.14
C GLY A 46 4.04 9.15 3.26
N GLY A 47 3.66 8.62 2.11
CA GLY A 47 2.65 9.25 1.23
C GLY A 47 1.21 9.22 1.77
N GLY A 48 0.95 8.67 2.96
CA GLY A 48 -0.38 8.62 3.56
C GLY A 48 -1.40 7.78 2.78
N SER A 49 -0.93 6.84 1.96
CA SER A 49 -1.77 6.10 1.02
C SER A 49 -2.34 4.79 1.56
N ASN A 50 -1.86 4.34 2.72
CA ASN A 50 -2.30 3.08 3.34
C ASN A 50 -2.62 3.25 4.84
N ILE A 51 -3.29 4.34 5.19
CA ILE A 51 -3.65 4.69 6.56
C ILE A 51 -5.07 5.24 6.63
N VAL A 52 -5.81 4.84 7.68
CA VAL A 52 -7.09 5.44 8.07
C VAL A 52 -6.86 6.16 9.41
N ALA A 53 -6.43 7.40 9.31
CA ALA A 53 -6.08 8.20 10.49
C ALA A 53 -7.34 8.60 11.27
N SER A 54 -7.31 8.44 12.61
CA SER A 54 -8.40 8.85 13.51
C SER A 54 -8.72 10.34 13.38
N ASP A 55 -9.97 10.69 13.66
CA ASP A 55 -10.42 12.09 13.75
C ASP A 55 -9.90 12.79 15.01
N ASP A 56 -9.54 12.04 16.07
CA ASP A 56 -8.89 12.51 17.29
C ASP A 56 -7.44 12.01 17.36
N LEU A 57 -6.49 12.93 17.28
CA LEU A 57 -5.06 12.68 17.25
C LEU A 57 -4.29 13.63 18.21
N ALA A 58 -4.97 14.18 19.23
CA ALA A 58 -4.41 15.20 20.10
C ALA A 58 -3.16 14.77 20.88
N ASN A 59 -2.88 13.46 20.98
CA ASN A 59 -1.70 12.91 21.67
C ASN A 59 -0.68 12.31 20.72
N LEU A 60 -0.93 12.32 19.40
CA LEU A 60 -0.08 11.67 18.40
C LEU A 60 0.96 12.64 17.84
N LYS A 61 2.22 12.25 17.84
CA LYS A 61 3.29 12.91 17.07
C LYS A 61 3.48 12.20 15.74
N VAL A 62 3.54 12.97 14.66
CA VAL A 62 3.68 12.46 13.30
C VAL A 62 5.03 12.88 12.73
N ILE A 63 5.82 11.92 12.26
CA ILE A 63 7.07 12.15 11.53
C ILE A 63 6.78 11.92 10.06
N LYS A 64 6.68 13.00 9.29
CA LYS A 64 6.44 12.94 7.84
C LYS A 64 7.77 12.78 7.11
N THR A 65 7.90 11.73 6.30
CA THR A 65 9.09 11.50 5.47
C THR A 65 9.00 12.30 4.17
N GLU A 66 9.93 13.24 3.96
CA GLU A 66 10.11 14.03 2.74
C GLU A 66 11.59 14.13 2.35
N ASN A 67 12.44 13.23 2.85
CA ASN A 67 13.83 13.11 2.45
C ASN A 67 13.91 12.45 1.07
N THR A 68 14.33 13.19 0.05
CA THR A 68 14.42 12.75 -1.35
C THR A 68 15.86 12.60 -1.83
N GLY A 69 16.04 11.83 -2.90
CA GLY A 69 17.30 11.62 -3.58
C GLY A 69 17.47 10.19 -4.07
N ILE A 70 18.08 10.05 -5.25
CA ILE A 70 18.39 8.79 -5.90
C ILE A 70 19.87 8.77 -6.20
N GLU A 71 20.59 7.82 -5.62
CA GLU A 71 21.99 7.50 -6.00
C GLU A 71 21.97 6.27 -6.90
N ARG A 72 22.58 6.36 -8.10
CA ARG A 72 22.60 5.26 -9.07
C ARG A 72 24.00 4.79 -9.39
N ASN A 73 24.18 3.48 -9.39
CA ASN A 73 25.38 2.81 -9.87
C ASN A 73 24.97 1.64 -10.80
N GLY A 74 24.93 1.89 -12.11
CA GLY A 74 24.44 0.91 -13.08
C GLY A 74 22.95 0.63 -12.90
N ASN A 75 22.62 -0.60 -12.51
CA ASN A 75 21.26 -1.07 -12.21
C ASN A 75 20.95 -1.11 -10.69
N LEU A 76 21.90 -0.71 -9.87
CA LEU A 76 21.75 -0.57 -8.42
C LEU A 76 21.36 0.87 -8.09
N LEU A 77 20.25 1.05 -7.38
CA LEU A 77 19.71 2.35 -7.02
C LEU A 77 19.46 2.41 -5.52
N LYS A 78 20.12 3.36 -4.84
CA LYS A 78 19.84 3.69 -3.45
C LYS A 78 18.93 4.92 -3.41
N VAL A 79 17.74 4.78 -2.83
CA VAL A 79 16.66 5.76 -2.92
C VAL A 79 16.22 6.17 -1.52
N GLN A 80 16.16 7.48 -1.26
CA GLN A 80 15.73 8.01 0.02
C GLN A 80 14.25 7.68 0.30
N ALA A 81 13.92 7.49 1.58
CA ALA A 81 12.61 6.98 2.00
C ALA A 81 11.43 7.88 1.62
N GLY A 82 11.62 9.17 1.55
CA GLY A 82 10.58 10.16 1.20
C GLY A 82 10.39 10.38 -0.30
N GLU A 83 11.19 9.74 -1.17
CA GLU A 83 11.02 9.82 -2.61
C GLU A 83 9.63 9.32 -3.01
N ASP A 84 8.93 10.04 -3.91
CA ASP A 84 7.63 9.59 -4.41
C ASP A 84 7.78 8.27 -5.17
N TRP A 85 6.94 7.31 -4.85
CA TRP A 85 7.04 5.98 -5.44
C TRP A 85 6.81 5.97 -6.96
N ASP A 86 5.76 6.66 -7.45
CA ASP A 86 5.44 6.62 -8.88
C ASP A 86 6.42 7.43 -9.72
N GLU A 87 6.95 8.54 -9.17
CA GLU A 87 8.03 9.29 -9.81
C GLU A 87 9.32 8.46 -9.88
N PHE A 88 9.64 7.68 -8.84
CA PHE A 88 10.76 6.74 -8.87
C PHE A 88 10.55 5.66 -9.94
N VAL A 89 9.37 5.05 -10.03
CA VAL A 89 9.06 4.07 -11.10
C VAL A 89 9.17 4.73 -12.47
N ALA A 90 8.65 5.95 -12.66
CA ALA A 90 8.76 6.70 -13.92
C ALA A 90 10.22 6.95 -14.30
N PHE A 91 11.06 7.33 -13.32
CA PHE A 91 12.50 7.50 -13.51
C PHE A 91 13.15 6.20 -14.00
N THR A 92 12.89 5.06 -13.35
CA THR A 92 13.51 3.78 -13.73
C THR A 92 13.09 3.33 -15.13
N VAL A 93 11.82 3.50 -15.51
CA VAL A 93 11.31 3.22 -16.86
C VAL A 93 12.00 4.10 -17.92
N LYS A 94 12.16 5.40 -17.64
CA LYS A 94 12.87 6.34 -18.52
C LYS A 94 14.33 5.94 -18.72
N GLU A 95 14.97 5.40 -17.69
CA GLU A 95 16.36 4.92 -17.73
C GLU A 95 16.49 3.52 -18.35
N GLY A 96 15.42 2.92 -18.86
CA GLY A 96 15.40 1.59 -19.47
C GLY A 96 15.58 0.44 -18.48
N LEU A 97 15.30 0.69 -17.20
CA LEU A 97 15.35 -0.31 -16.15
C LEU A 97 13.97 -0.97 -15.96
N SER A 98 13.96 -2.21 -15.51
CA SER A 98 12.78 -3.05 -15.37
C SER A 98 12.79 -3.81 -14.05
N GLY A 99 11.61 -4.16 -13.56
CA GLY A 99 11.38 -4.96 -12.35
C GLY A 99 10.36 -4.35 -11.40
N ILE A 100 9.99 -3.07 -11.59
CA ILE A 100 8.98 -2.37 -10.79
C ILE A 100 7.96 -1.61 -11.65
N GLU A 101 8.01 -1.69 -12.96
CA GLU A 101 7.15 -0.95 -13.89
C GLU A 101 5.66 -1.31 -13.75
N ALA A 102 5.33 -2.54 -13.34
CA ALA A 102 3.95 -2.93 -13.04
C ALA A 102 3.41 -2.36 -11.73
N LEU A 103 4.27 -1.75 -10.91
CA LEU A 103 3.91 -1.05 -9.67
C LEU A 103 3.63 0.44 -9.91
N SER A 104 3.53 0.85 -11.17
CA SER A 104 3.19 2.22 -11.57
C SER A 104 1.84 2.68 -11.03
N GLY A 105 1.76 3.95 -10.63
CA GLY A 105 0.54 4.57 -10.12
C GLY A 105 0.13 4.07 -8.72
N ILE A 106 0.94 3.28 -8.03
CA ILE A 106 0.74 3.00 -6.60
C ILE A 106 1.14 4.28 -5.86
N PRO A 107 0.23 4.90 -5.09
CA PRO A 107 0.58 6.09 -4.34
C PRO A 107 1.40 5.76 -3.10
N GLY A 108 2.27 6.66 -2.69
CA GLY A 108 3.08 6.49 -1.50
C GLY A 108 4.51 6.97 -1.68
N CYS A 109 5.42 6.52 -0.82
CA CYS A 109 6.84 6.82 -0.91
C CYS A 109 7.68 5.55 -0.85
N VAL A 110 8.93 5.66 -1.29
CA VAL A 110 9.89 4.55 -1.37
C VAL A 110 10.06 3.85 -0.03
N GLY A 111 10.23 4.59 1.08
CA GLY A 111 10.40 4.00 2.41
C GLY A 111 9.19 3.25 2.95
N ALA A 112 7.99 3.50 2.39
CA ALA A 112 6.79 2.73 2.74
C ALA A 112 6.66 1.43 1.92
N SER A 113 7.36 1.31 0.81
CA SER A 113 7.23 0.16 -0.11
C SER A 113 7.60 -1.19 0.52
N PRO A 114 8.66 -1.33 1.36
CA PRO A 114 8.99 -2.61 1.99
C PRO A 114 8.09 -2.96 3.19
N ILE A 115 7.34 -1.99 3.75
CA ILE A 115 6.57 -2.21 4.98
C ILE A 115 5.60 -3.38 4.84
N GLN A 116 4.93 -3.48 3.71
CA GLN A 116 4.01 -4.58 3.41
C GLN A 116 4.27 -5.22 2.05
N ASN A 117 5.51 -5.13 1.55
CA ASN A 117 5.86 -5.72 0.25
C ASN A 117 4.85 -5.32 -0.84
N ILE A 118 4.85 -4.04 -1.23
CA ILE A 118 3.89 -3.58 -2.25
C ILE A 118 4.04 -4.38 -3.54
N GLY A 119 2.92 -4.70 -4.18
CA GLY A 119 2.93 -5.53 -5.38
C GLY A 119 1.65 -5.38 -6.20
N ALA A 120 1.78 -5.52 -7.51
CA ALA A 120 0.68 -5.52 -8.47
C ALA A 120 1.06 -6.29 -9.74
N TYR A 121 0.09 -6.89 -10.39
CA TYR A 121 0.22 -7.54 -11.70
C TYR A 121 1.36 -8.57 -11.81
N GLY A 122 1.76 -9.18 -10.69
CA GLY A 122 2.80 -10.21 -10.65
C GLY A 122 4.20 -9.71 -10.32
N GLN A 123 4.41 -8.40 -10.12
CA GLN A 123 5.62 -7.85 -9.52
C GLN A 123 5.40 -7.49 -8.06
N GLU A 124 6.43 -7.62 -7.24
CA GLU A 124 6.51 -7.19 -5.86
C GLU A 124 7.86 -6.51 -5.60
N VAL A 125 7.93 -5.57 -4.66
CA VAL A 125 9.22 -4.89 -4.38
C VAL A 125 10.27 -5.85 -3.82
N ALA A 126 9.84 -6.93 -3.18
CA ALA A 126 10.72 -8.02 -2.75
C ALA A 126 11.57 -8.62 -3.88
N ASP A 127 11.10 -8.53 -5.14
CA ASP A 127 11.83 -9.06 -6.30
C ASP A 127 13.07 -8.22 -6.66
N THR A 128 13.17 -7.00 -6.11
CA THR A 128 14.18 -6.01 -6.52
C THR A 128 14.90 -5.34 -5.35
N ILE A 129 14.34 -5.33 -4.14
CA ILE A 129 15.01 -4.79 -2.96
C ILE A 129 16.21 -5.68 -2.62
N THR A 130 17.38 -5.06 -2.45
CA THR A 130 18.60 -5.73 -1.96
C THR A 130 18.79 -5.50 -0.47
N ARG A 131 18.59 -4.26 -0.01
CA ARG A 131 18.76 -3.89 1.40
C ARG A 131 18.00 -2.62 1.76
N VAL A 132 17.80 -2.45 3.05
CA VAL A 132 17.10 -1.30 3.65
C VAL A 132 17.94 -0.77 4.80
N GLU A 133 18.14 0.55 4.88
CA GLU A 133 18.62 1.16 6.11
C GLU A 133 17.45 1.47 7.02
N PHE A 134 17.57 1.02 8.24
CA PHE A 134 16.52 1.08 9.24
C PHE A 134 17.04 1.62 10.56
N LEU A 135 16.38 2.61 11.11
CA LEU A 135 16.59 3.07 12.47
C LEU A 135 15.66 2.28 13.39
N ASP A 136 16.21 1.38 14.17
CA ASP A 136 15.45 0.49 15.04
C ASP A 136 14.93 1.22 16.29
N TYR A 137 13.65 1.01 16.62
CA TYR A 137 13.03 1.65 17.77
C TYR A 137 13.57 1.12 19.12
N GLU A 138 13.90 -0.17 19.22
CA GLU A 138 14.33 -0.78 20.49
C GLU A 138 15.77 -0.44 20.80
N THR A 139 16.67 -0.61 19.82
CA THR A 139 18.10 -0.39 20.00
C THR A 139 18.50 1.08 19.86
N ARG A 140 17.71 1.91 19.17
CA ARG A 140 18.03 3.30 18.79
C ARG A 140 19.22 3.42 17.86
N GLU A 141 19.58 2.35 17.18
CA GLU A 141 20.73 2.28 16.28
C GLU A 141 20.27 2.11 14.82
N LEU A 142 21.14 2.56 13.92
CA LEU A 142 20.97 2.33 12.50
C LEU A 142 21.51 0.94 12.15
N GLU A 143 20.73 0.17 11.41
CA GLU A 143 21.10 -1.12 10.89
C GLU A 143 20.84 -1.21 9.37
N ILE A 144 21.62 -2.04 8.69
CA ILE A 144 21.36 -2.43 7.31
C ILE A 144 20.71 -3.82 7.35
N LEU A 145 19.50 -3.91 6.85
CA LEU A 145 18.76 -5.16 6.73
C LEU A 145 18.86 -5.64 5.28
N GLU A 146 19.41 -6.82 5.07
CA GLU A 146 19.46 -7.46 3.76
C GLU A 146 18.06 -8.00 3.37
N ALA A 147 17.79 -8.14 2.08
CA ALA A 147 16.48 -8.59 1.58
C ALA A 147 15.98 -9.88 2.24
N ASN A 148 16.89 -10.84 2.51
CA ASN A 148 16.54 -12.10 3.16
C ASN A 148 16.09 -11.94 4.61
N ASP A 149 16.52 -10.87 5.29
CA ASP A 149 16.17 -10.58 6.68
C ASP A 149 14.80 -9.89 6.79
N LEU A 150 14.30 -9.32 5.69
CA LEU A 150 13.03 -8.60 5.66
C LEU A 150 11.80 -9.52 5.70
N GLY A 151 11.99 -10.84 5.51
CA GLY A 151 10.98 -11.86 5.66
C GLY A 151 9.72 -11.56 4.85
N PHE A 152 9.88 -11.09 3.63
CA PHE A 152 8.78 -10.73 2.74
C PHE A 152 7.82 -11.87 2.46
N GLY A 153 6.55 -11.52 2.36
CA GLY A 153 5.45 -12.39 1.95
C GLY A 153 4.35 -11.58 1.28
N TYR A 154 3.22 -12.23 0.98
CA TYR A 154 2.08 -11.55 0.38
C TYR A 154 1.52 -10.49 1.33
N ARG A 155 1.72 -9.21 1.02
CA ARG A 155 1.38 -8.05 1.86
C ARG A 155 1.96 -8.16 3.27
N ASP A 156 3.18 -8.67 3.41
CA ASP A 156 3.82 -8.95 4.68
C ASP A 156 5.33 -8.71 4.66
N SER A 157 5.88 -8.32 5.81
CA SER A 157 7.30 -8.18 6.10
C SER A 157 7.55 -8.22 7.61
N ILE A 158 8.81 -8.20 8.05
CA ILE A 158 9.14 -8.06 9.48
C ILE A 158 8.55 -6.78 10.09
N PHE A 159 8.48 -5.69 9.31
CA PHE A 159 7.91 -4.42 9.75
C PHE A 159 6.40 -4.55 10.01
N LYS A 160 5.66 -5.19 9.10
CA LYS A 160 4.22 -5.46 9.29
C LYS A 160 3.97 -6.39 10.48
N ARG A 161 4.92 -7.27 10.81
CA ARG A 161 4.87 -8.16 11.98
C ARG A 161 5.35 -7.53 13.27
N GLY A 162 5.65 -6.23 13.28
CA GLY A 162 5.88 -5.47 14.51
C GLY A 162 7.32 -5.04 14.78
N LYS A 163 8.27 -5.17 13.82
CA LYS A 163 9.57 -4.51 13.95
C LYS A 163 9.37 -3.00 13.79
N LEU A 164 9.39 -2.28 14.92
CA LEU A 164 9.15 -0.85 14.99
C LEU A 164 10.41 -0.04 14.69
N GLY A 165 10.25 1.07 13.95
CA GLY A 165 11.35 1.96 13.62
C GLY A 165 11.07 2.79 12.37
N VAL A 166 12.13 3.25 11.71
CA VAL A 166 12.06 4.13 10.54
C VAL A 166 12.97 3.66 9.43
N VAL A 167 12.41 3.42 8.25
CA VAL A 167 13.19 3.24 7.01
C VAL A 167 13.72 4.59 6.57
N THR A 168 15.02 4.71 6.36
CA THR A 168 15.67 5.96 5.93
C THR A 168 16.01 5.99 4.46
N TRP A 169 16.34 4.84 3.87
CA TRP A 169 16.48 4.61 2.43
C TRP A 169 16.29 3.13 2.09
N VAL A 170 16.04 2.87 0.82
CA VAL A 170 15.90 1.51 0.25
C VAL A 170 16.82 1.38 -0.96
N GLU A 171 17.48 0.25 -1.10
CA GLU A 171 18.29 -0.07 -2.27
C GLU A 171 17.61 -1.12 -3.13
N PHE A 172 17.60 -0.87 -4.44
CA PHE A 172 17.01 -1.73 -5.45
C PHE A 172 18.06 -2.16 -6.46
N GLU A 173 18.03 -3.43 -6.83
CA GLU A 173 18.73 -3.94 -8.02
C GLU A 173 17.70 -4.26 -9.10
N LEU A 174 17.69 -3.45 -10.17
CA LEU A 174 16.74 -3.55 -11.26
C LEU A 174 17.35 -4.32 -12.45
N ASN A 175 16.50 -4.79 -13.35
CA ASN A 175 16.93 -5.50 -14.54
C ASN A 175 17.04 -4.55 -15.74
N THR A 176 17.86 -4.92 -16.72
CA THR A 176 17.92 -4.24 -18.03
C THR A 176 17.03 -4.89 -19.08
N THR A 177 16.45 -6.04 -18.76
CA THR A 177 15.56 -6.81 -19.63
C THR A 177 14.24 -7.05 -18.90
N PRO A 178 13.10 -6.62 -19.43
CA PRO A 178 11.80 -6.85 -18.83
C PRO A 178 11.46 -8.34 -18.81
N LYS A 179 10.77 -8.76 -17.73
CA LYS A 179 10.18 -10.09 -17.64
C LYS A 179 8.75 -10.05 -18.14
N ALA A 180 8.29 -11.14 -18.75
CA ALA A 180 6.88 -11.29 -19.11
C ALA A 180 5.99 -11.26 -17.85
N LEU A 181 4.89 -10.52 -17.93
CA LEU A 181 3.93 -10.34 -16.83
C LEU A 181 2.61 -11.03 -17.17
N GLU A 182 2.54 -12.34 -16.91
CA GLU A 182 1.35 -13.16 -17.22
C GLU A 182 0.07 -12.57 -16.64
N ARG A 183 0.12 -12.12 -15.36
CA ARG A 183 -1.05 -11.51 -14.69
C ARG A 183 -1.50 -10.19 -15.30
N LEU A 184 -0.57 -9.42 -15.87
CA LEU A 184 -0.94 -8.21 -16.62
C LEU A 184 -1.57 -8.60 -17.94
N THR A 185 -0.95 -9.54 -18.67
CA THR A 185 -1.47 -10.09 -19.93
C THR A 185 -2.89 -10.63 -19.77
N GLU A 186 -3.15 -11.40 -18.70
CA GLU A 186 -4.51 -11.89 -18.38
C GLU A 186 -5.48 -10.73 -18.10
N ALA A 187 -5.04 -9.71 -17.35
CA ALA A 187 -5.90 -8.59 -16.96
C ALA A 187 -6.30 -7.68 -18.14
N VAL A 188 -5.43 -7.55 -19.16
CA VAL A 188 -5.63 -6.63 -20.29
C VAL A 188 -5.90 -7.34 -21.62
N GLY A 189 -5.74 -8.67 -21.69
CA GLY A 189 -6.02 -9.47 -22.88
C GLY A 189 -5.00 -9.31 -24.01
N LYS A 190 -3.82 -8.75 -23.74
CA LYS A 190 -2.73 -8.57 -24.72
C LYS A 190 -1.36 -8.66 -24.05
N GLU A 191 -0.36 -9.12 -24.78
CA GLU A 191 1.03 -9.03 -24.34
C GLU A 191 1.53 -7.58 -24.34
N VAL A 192 2.39 -7.26 -23.36
CA VAL A 192 3.03 -5.95 -23.19
C VAL A 192 4.51 -6.21 -22.97
N GLY A 193 5.37 -5.62 -23.79
CA GLY A 193 6.77 -6.07 -23.90
C GLY A 193 7.80 -5.12 -23.28
N THR A 194 7.62 -3.81 -23.38
CA THR A 194 8.59 -2.84 -22.87
C THR A 194 8.17 -2.25 -21.53
N PRO A 195 9.11 -1.81 -20.68
CA PRO A 195 8.78 -1.14 -19.41
C PRO A 195 7.83 0.05 -19.59
N ALA A 196 8.00 0.82 -20.67
CA ALA A 196 7.15 1.98 -20.97
C ALA A 196 5.71 1.54 -21.33
N GLU A 197 5.55 0.51 -22.16
CA GLU A 197 4.23 -0.05 -22.49
C GLU A 197 3.56 -0.67 -21.28
N ILE A 198 4.31 -1.38 -20.43
CA ILE A 198 3.82 -1.95 -19.17
C ILE A 198 3.30 -0.82 -18.29
N ARG A 199 4.12 0.21 -18.02
CA ARG A 199 3.72 1.38 -17.22
C ARG A 199 2.44 2.03 -17.74
N GLN A 200 2.37 2.32 -19.04
CA GLN A 200 1.20 2.94 -19.67
C GLN A 200 -0.05 2.07 -19.48
N THR A 201 0.06 0.78 -19.76
CA THR A 201 -1.05 -0.18 -19.65
C THR A 201 -1.54 -0.31 -18.19
N VAL A 202 -0.60 -0.33 -17.24
CA VAL A 202 -0.92 -0.39 -15.80
C VAL A 202 -1.63 0.87 -15.35
N LEU A 203 -1.13 2.06 -15.72
CA LEU A 203 -1.76 3.34 -15.36
C LEU A 203 -3.20 3.43 -15.89
N GLU A 204 -3.42 3.05 -17.15
CA GLU A 204 -4.77 3.01 -17.77
C GLU A 204 -5.70 2.04 -17.02
N THR A 205 -5.21 0.82 -16.73
CA THR A 205 -5.99 -0.21 -16.03
C THR A 205 -6.33 0.22 -14.59
N ARG A 206 -5.39 0.86 -13.91
CA ARG A 206 -5.61 1.37 -12.55
C ARG A 206 -6.55 2.58 -12.53
N ALA A 207 -6.44 3.49 -13.50
CA ALA A 207 -7.34 4.64 -13.63
C ALA A 207 -8.79 4.21 -13.84
N GLN A 208 -9.05 3.18 -14.64
CA GLN A 208 -10.38 2.60 -14.82
C GLN A 208 -10.98 2.07 -13.50
N LYS A 209 -10.14 1.64 -12.57
CA LYS A 209 -10.53 1.15 -11.23
C LYS A 209 -10.57 2.26 -10.16
N GLY A 210 -10.26 3.51 -10.50
CA GLY A 210 -10.14 4.62 -9.54
C GLY A 210 -8.93 4.47 -8.59
N MET A 211 -7.85 3.84 -9.05
CA MET A 211 -6.65 3.55 -8.26
C MET A 211 -5.41 4.38 -8.66
N VAL A 212 -5.58 5.39 -9.48
CA VAL A 212 -4.58 6.44 -9.75
C VAL A 212 -5.12 7.72 -9.15
N LEU A 213 -4.34 8.37 -8.28
CA LEU A 213 -4.79 9.57 -7.56
C LEU A 213 -5.21 10.69 -8.52
N SER A 214 -6.35 11.30 -8.22
CA SER A 214 -6.88 12.48 -8.91
C SER A 214 -7.65 13.33 -7.91
N GLU A 215 -7.39 14.62 -7.89
CA GLU A 215 -8.09 15.54 -6.97
C GLU A 215 -9.58 15.71 -7.32
N THR A 216 -9.93 15.49 -8.58
CA THR A 216 -11.30 15.67 -9.09
C THR A 216 -12.14 14.38 -9.07
N ASP A 217 -11.53 13.23 -8.85
CA ASP A 217 -12.21 11.94 -8.84
C ASP A 217 -12.28 11.35 -7.42
N LEU A 218 -13.45 11.47 -6.79
CA LEU A 218 -13.68 10.97 -5.43
C LEU A 218 -13.51 9.45 -5.29
N ASP A 219 -13.54 8.67 -6.37
CA ASP A 219 -13.24 7.25 -6.33
C ASP A 219 -11.76 6.96 -6.02
N THR A 220 -10.89 7.97 -6.16
CA THR A 220 -9.46 7.86 -5.82
C THR A 220 -9.14 8.25 -4.37
N HIS A 221 -10.10 8.85 -3.64
CA HIS A 221 -9.95 9.17 -2.22
C HIS A 221 -10.11 7.90 -1.37
N SER A 222 -9.10 7.04 -1.42
CA SER A 222 -9.11 5.70 -0.83
C SER A 222 -7.70 5.25 -0.44
N CYS A 223 -7.58 4.07 0.18
CA CYS A 223 -6.32 3.37 0.37
C CYS A 223 -6.11 2.25 -0.68
N GLY A 224 -6.71 2.36 -1.86
CA GLY A 224 -6.73 1.27 -2.84
C GLY A 224 -7.63 0.12 -2.38
N SER A 225 -7.18 -1.12 -2.58
CA SER A 225 -7.87 -2.31 -2.05
C SER A 225 -7.89 -2.28 -0.54
N PHE A 226 -9.09 -2.21 0.06
CA PHE A 226 -9.20 -2.07 1.52
C PHE A 226 -8.95 -3.38 2.28
N PHE A 227 -9.16 -4.51 1.63
CA PHE A 227 -8.92 -5.83 2.21
C PHE A 227 -7.96 -6.64 1.36
N THR A 228 -7.10 -7.43 2.03
CA THR A 228 -6.27 -8.42 1.35
C THR A 228 -7.11 -9.57 0.80
N ASN A 229 -6.65 -10.20 -0.26
CA ASN A 229 -7.25 -11.44 -0.74
C ASN A 229 -6.99 -12.56 0.28
N PRO A 230 -8.03 -13.18 0.87
CA PRO A 230 -7.85 -14.21 1.89
C PRO A 230 -7.17 -15.44 1.31
N ILE A 231 -6.23 -16.02 2.09
CA ILE A 231 -5.57 -17.29 1.77
C ILE A 231 -6.14 -18.35 2.70
N VAL A 232 -6.78 -19.36 2.13
CA VAL A 232 -7.51 -20.41 2.85
C VAL A 232 -6.98 -21.80 2.51
N SER A 233 -7.34 -22.84 3.25
CA SER A 233 -7.00 -24.21 2.89
C SER A 233 -7.69 -24.65 1.60
N PHE A 234 -7.09 -25.58 0.86
CA PHE A 234 -7.67 -26.12 -0.35
C PHE A 234 -9.07 -26.72 -0.10
N GLY A 235 -9.24 -27.46 0.99
CA GLY A 235 -10.53 -28.03 1.35
C GLY A 235 -11.62 -26.98 1.61
N PHE A 236 -11.26 -25.86 2.26
CA PHE A 236 -12.20 -24.75 2.44
C PHE A 236 -12.51 -24.05 1.12
N ALA A 237 -11.51 -23.79 0.28
CA ALA A 237 -11.71 -23.18 -1.02
C ALA A 237 -12.67 -24.01 -1.91
N ALA A 238 -12.66 -25.34 -1.79
CA ALA A 238 -13.55 -26.23 -2.51
C ALA A 238 -15.03 -26.11 -2.09
N THR A 239 -15.32 -25.56 -0.90
CA THR A 239 -16.70 -25.29 -0.43
C THR A 239 -17.28 -24.00 -0.97
N LEU A 240 -16.44 -23.10 -1.50
CA LEU A 240 -16.88 -21.85 -2.11
C LEU A 240 -17.38 -22.08 -3.55
N PRO A 241 -18.30 -21.22 -4.04
CA PRO A 241 -18.78 -21.31 -5.43
C PRO A 241 -17.64 -21.37 -6.45
N SER A 242 -17.80 -22.16 -7.49
CA SER A 242 -16.77 -22.38 -8.53
C SER A 242 -16.40 -21.11 -9.28
N GLU A 243 -17.32 -20.16 -9.35
CA GLU A 243 -17.18 -18.86 -10.02
C GLU A 243 -16.28 -17.89 -9.23
N ALA A 244 -15.98 -18.17 -7.95
CA ALA A 244 -15.07 -17.35 -7.17
C ALA A 244 -13.64 -17.43 -7.74
N PRO A 245 -13.07 -16.31 -8.23
CA PRO A 245 -11.69 -16.31 -8.74
C PRO A 245 -10.73 -16.73 -7.65
N ARG A 246 -9.86 -17.69 -7.97
CA ARG A 246 -8.94 -18.30 -7.02
C ARG A 246 -7.59 -18.59 -7.66
N TRP A 247 -6.54 -18.55 -6.83
CA TRP A 247 -5.17 -18.80 -7.26
C TRP A 247 -4.47 -19.69 -6.25
N GLU A 248 -3.97 -20.83 -6.71
CA GLU A 248 -3.17 -21.74 -5.90
C GLU A 248 -1.88 -21.06 -5.42
N GLN A 249 -1.49 -21.36 -4.20
CA GLN A 249 -0.27 -20.85 -3.60
C GLN A 249 0.77 -21.99 -3.55
N PRO A 250 2.08 -21.67 -3.54
CA PRO A 250 3.14 -22.69 -3.53
C PRO A 250 3.07 -23.67 -2.34
N ASP A 251 2.43 -23.28 -1.25
CA ASP A 251 2.23 -24.10 -0.04
C ASP A 251 0.95 -24.95 -0.07
N GLY A 252 0.26 -25.01 -1.21
CA GLY A 252 -0.98 -25.77 -1.40
C GLY A 252 -2.25 -25.09 -0.85
N ARG A 253 -2.13 -23.88 -0.29
CA ARG A 253 -3.30 -23.05 0.05
C ARG A 253 -3.85 -22.37 -1.20
N VAL A 254 -5.00 -21.72 -1.05
CA VAL A 254 -5.68 -21.04 -2.16
C VAL A 254 -6.00 -19.61 -1.77
N LYS A 255 -5.58 -18.66 -2.60
CA LYS A 255 -5.94 -17.25 -2.48
C LYS A 255 -7.26 -17.01 -3.22
N ILE A 256 -8.24 -16.36 -2.56
CA ILE A 256 -9.57 -16.08 -3.08
C ILE A 256 -9.75 -14.59 -3.32
N SER A 257 -10.49 -14.21 -4.36
CA SER A 257 -10.80 -12.80 -4.64
C SER A 257 -11.68 -12.19 -3.55
N ALA A 258 -11.13 -11.27 -2.76
CA ALA A 258 -11.89 -10.49 -1.79
C ALA A 258 -12.97 -9.63 -2.47
N ALA A 259 -12.68 -9.05 -3.65
CA ALA A 259 -13.65 -8.28 -4.42
C ALA A 259 -14.87 -9.13 -4.80
N TRP A 260 -14.66 -10.36 -5.27
CA TRP A 260 -15.75 -11.27 -5.59
C TRP A 260 -16.59 -11.63 -4.37
N LEU A 261 -15.93 -11.94 -3.23
CA LEU A 261 -16.62 -12.25 -1.98
C LEU A 261 -17.50 -11.09 -1.51
N ILE A 262 -16.99 -9.85 -1.57
CA ILE A 262 -17.72 -8.64 -1.19
C ILE A 262 -18.94 -8.42 -2.10
N GLU A 263 -18.73 -8.46 -3.40
CA GLU A 263 -19.79 -8.21 -4.39
C GLU A 263 -20.92 -9.27 -4.28
N ASN A 264 -20.53 -10.54 -4.13
CA ASN A 264 -21.49 -11.64 -3.98
C ASN A 264 -22.06 -11.77 -2.55
N ALA A 265 -21.51 -11.05 -1.56
CA ALA A 265 -22.16 -10.85 -0.26
C ALA A 265 -23.23 -9.72 -0.28
N GLY A 266 -23.53 -9.16 -1.46
CA GLY A 266 -24.54 -8.13 -1.64
C GLY A 266 -24.03 -6.70 -1.52
N ILE A 267 -22.71 -6.50 -1.50
CA ILE A 267 -22.08 -5.18 -1.39
C ILE A 267 -21.43 -4.83 -2.74
N GLY A 268 -22.21 -4.19 -3.60
CA GLY A 268 -21.75 -3.76 -4.92
C GLY A 268 -20.99 -2.44 -4.90
N LYS A 269 -20.68 -1.95 -6.10
CA LYS A 269 -20.05 -0.66 -6.32
C LYS A 269 -20.97 0.48 -5.88
N GLY A 270 -20.43 1.50 -5.20
CA GLY A 270 -21.18 2.65 -4.70
C GLY A 270 -22.05 2.37 -3.48
N PHE A 271 -21.90 1.20 -2.85
CA PHE A 271 -22.65 0.86 -1.63
C PHE A 271 -22.26 1.75 -0.46
N LYS A 272 -23.22 2.22 0.30
CA LYS A 272 -23.01 3.03 1.52
C LYS A 272 -24.01 2.67 2.61
N LEU A 273 -23.70 2.99 3.85
CA LEU A 273 -24.57 2.82 5.00
C LEU A 273 -25.40 4.10 5.22
N GLY A 274 -26.70 4.04 4.98
CA GLY A 274 -27.60 5.17 5.16
C GLY A 274 -27.10 6.45 4.48
N ASP A 275 -26.94 7.53 5.25
CA ASP A 275 -26.47 8.83 4.75
C ASP A 275 -24.94 9.04 4.86
N SER A 276 -24.19 7.98 5.18
CA SER A 276 -22.72 8.02 5.30
C SER A 276 -22.05 8.63 4.06
N LYS A 277 -20.95 9.33 4.30
CA LYS A 277 -20.05 9.85 3.26
C LYS A 277 -18.95 8.84 2.88
N ALA A 278 -18.87 7.70 3.58
CA ALA A 278 -18.06 6.57 3.18
C ALA A 278 -18.89 5.63 2.28
N ALA A 279 -18.29 5.19 1.17
CA ALA A 279 -18.93 4.23 0.26
C ALA A 279 -17.87 3.30 -0.35
N THR A 280 -18.28 2.14 -0.87
CA THR A 280 -17.42 1.43 -1.82
C THR A 280 -17.27 2.26 -3.09
N SER A 281 -16.10 2.17 -3.75
CA SER A 281 -15.89 2.89 -5.02
C SER A 281 -16.96 2.54 -6.06
N SER A 282 -17.38 3.51 -6.85
CA SER A 282 -18.28 3.28 -8.00
C SER A 282 -17.61 2.48 -9.12
N LYS A 283 -16.28 2.33 -9.06
CA LYS A 283 -15.46 1.62 -10.06
C LYS A 283 -15.01 0.23 -9.58
N HIS A 284 -14.77 0.07 -8.26
CA HIS A 284 -14.24 -1.18 -7.70
C HIS A 284 -14.71 -1.40 -6.26
N CYS A 285 -15.53 -2.43 -6.01
CA CYS A 285 -16.16 -2.70 -4.71
C CYS A 285 -15.17 -3.00 -3.57
N LEU A 286 -13.92 -3.40 -3.87
CA LEU A 286 -12.87 -3.65 -2.88
C LEU A 286 -12.27 -2.37 -2.28
N ALA A 287 -12.45 -1.22 -2.92
CA ALA A 287 -11.99 0.07 -2.40
C ALA A 287 -13.11 0.74 -1.61
N ILE A 288 -12.80 1.18 -0.39
CA ILE A 288 -13.64 2.10 0.39
C ILE A 288 -13.17 3.52 0.09
N THR A 289 -14.08 4.42 -0.22
CA THR A 289 -13.80 5.80 -0.64
C THR A 289 -14.48 6.82 0.25
N ASN A 290 -13.81 7.95 0.43
CA ASN A 290 -14.38 9.15 1.02
C ASN A 290 -15.08 9.96 -0.10
N ARG A 291 -16.43 10.01 -0.06
CA ARG A 291 -17.25 10.70 -1.06
C ARG A 291 -17.38 12.21 -0.79
N GLY A 292 -16.47 12.76 0.02
CA GLY A 292 -16.41 14.15 0.42
C GLY A 292 -16.96 14.38 1.84
N GLY A 293 -16.03 14.52 2.79
CA GLY A 293 -16.32 14.81 4.20
C GLY A 293 -16.68 13.60 5.05
N ALA A 294 -16.27 12.39 4.66
CA ALA A 294 -16.36 11.22 5.54
C ALA A 294 -15.41 11.38 6.74
N SER A 295 -15.85 10.90 7.89
CA SER A 295 -15.02 10.69 9.08
C SER A 295 -14.29 9.34 9.02
N ALA A 296 -13.19 9.19 9.79
CA ALA A 296 -12.55 7.91 9.96
C ALA A 296 -13.51 6.84 10.53
N LYS A 297 -14.40 7.27 11.44
CA LYS A 297 -15.42 6.39 12.01
C LYS A 297 -16.33 5.80 10.93
N GLU A 298 -16.82 6.60 9.97
CA GLU A 298 -17.68 6.11 8.89
C GLU A 298 -16.94 5.10 7.98
N ILE A 299 -15.66 5.33 7.70
CA ILE A 299 -14.83 4.38 6.95
C ILE A 299 -14.73 3.04 7.68
N VAL A 300 -14.43 3.07 8.99
CA VAL A 300 -14.31 1.87 9.82
C VAL A 300 -15.65 1.13 9.97
N GLU A 301 -16.74 1.85 10.12
CA GLU A 301 -18.09 1.27 10.21
C GLU A 301 -18.44 0.51 8.92
N LEU A 302 -18.20 1.12 7.75
CA LEU A 302 -18.42 0.45 6.47
C LEU A 302 -17.52 -0.78 6.31
N ALA A 303 -16.24 -0.69 6.70
CA ALA A 303 -15.31 -1.82 6.65
C ALA A 303 -15.79 -2.99 7.52
N ARG A 304 -16.22 -2.73 8.76
CA ARG A 304 -16.78 -3.74 9.67
C ARG A 304 -18.06 -4.37 9.14
N PHE A 305 -18.92 -3.56 8.53
CA PHE A 305 -20.12 -4.07 7.88
C PHE A 305 -19.77 -5.05 6.75
N ILE A 306 -18.83 -4.68 5.87
CA ILE A 306 -18.33 -5.57 4.80
C ILE A 306 -17.80 -6.89 5.37
N GLN A 307 -16.93 -6.81 6.38
CA GLN A 307 -16.37 -8.00 7.05
C GLN A 307 -17.48 -8.92 7.57
N THR A 308 -18.50 -8.34 8.25
CA THR A 308 -19.62 -9.09 8.82
C THR A 308 -20.43 -9.78 7.73
N GLN A 309 -20.77 -9.10 6.64
CA GLN A 309 -21.54 -9.68 5.54
C GLN A 309 -20.79 -10.83 4.85
N VAL A 310 -19.50 -10.67 4.58
CA VAL A 310 -18.67 -11.72 3.97
C VAL A 310 -18.50 -12.90 4.92
N SER A 311 -18.26 -12.66 6.21
CA SER A 311 -18.14 -13.72 7.22
C SER A 311 -19.44 -14.52 7.37
N ASN A 312 -20.61 -13.83 7.44
CA ASN A 312 -21.91 -14.47 7.56
C ASN A 312 -22.25 -15.34 6.34
N ARG A 313 -21.87 -14.88 5.14
CA ARG A 313 -22.23 -15.58 3.90
C ARG A 313 -21.29 -16.71 3.54
N TYR A 314 -19.99 -16.54 3.77
CA TYR A 314 -18.95 -17.43 3.28
C TYR A 314 -18.05 -18.03 4.37
N GLY A 315 -18.19 -17.61 5.64
CA GLY A 315 -17.27 -18.02 6.71
C GLY A 315 -15.85 -17.48 6.57
N VAL A 316 -15.64 -16.47 5.72
CA VAL A 316 -14.34 -15.86 5.45
C VAL A 316 -14.18 -14.56 6.22
N ASN A 317 -13.11 -14.44 7.00
CA ASN A 317 -12.75 -13.19 7.65
C ASN A 317 -11.82 -12.37 6.75
N LEU A 318 -12.29 -11.23 6.27
CA LEU A 318 -11.47 -10.28 5.52
C LEU A 318 -10.55 -9.51 6.46
N VAL A 319 -9.28 -9.37 6.07
CA VAL A 319 -8.27 -8.61 6.83
C VAL A 319 -8.06 -7.26 6.15
N PRO A 320 -8.24 -6.13 6.87
CA PRO A 320 -7.91 -4.81 6.33
C PRO A 320 -6.43 -4.72 5.98
N GLU A 321 -6.13 -4.06 4.85
CA GLU A 321 -4.75 -3.76 4.41
C GLU A 321 -4.24 -2.46 5.02
N PRO A 322 -5.05 -1.37 5.14
CA PRO A 322 -4.65 -0.13 5.80
C PRO A 322 -4.44 -0.29 7.31
N ASN A 323 -3.56 0.57 7.83
CA ASN A 323 -3.31 0.72 9.26
C ASN A 323 -4.23 1.75 9.89
#